data_4fb085c477f689885cdc140104766e18
#
_entry.id   4fb085c477f689885cdc140104766e18
#
_cell.length_a   1.000
_cell.length_b   1.000
_cell.length_c   1.000
_cell.angle_alpha   90.00
_cell.angle_beta   90.00
_cell.angle_gamma   90.00
#
_symmetry.space_group_name_H-M   'P 1'
#
loop_
_entity.id
_entity.type
_entity.pdbx_description
1 polymer ?
#
loop_
_entity_poly.entity_id
_entity_poly.type
_entity_poly.pdbx_seq_one_letter_code
_entity_poly.pdbx_strand_id
1 'polypeptide(L)'
;MYIENINGPEDVKKLSEDQLNVLAEEIRDSLLKKLSKHGGHFGPNFGMVEATIAMHYVFESPKDKIVYDVSHQSYPHKMLTGRKDAFLYEEHYDDVSGYSNPRESEHDHFTIGHTSTSISLALGLAKARDLKEENGNVIDRKSTRLNSSHRCIS
;
A
#
# COMPACT_ATOMS: atom_id res chain seq x y z
N MET A 1 -3.82 -15.39 -14.55
CA MET A 1 -3.14 -14.15 -14.09
C MET A 1 -2.52 -14.44 -12.73
N TYR A 2 -1.35 -13.87 -12.43
CA TYR A 2 -0.72 -14.06 -11.10
C TYR A 2 -1.51 -13.39 -10.00
N ILE A 3 -2.04 -12.18 -10.25
CA ILE A 3 -2.81 -11.42 -9.24
C ILE A 3 -4.03 -12.18 -8.72
N GLU A 4 -4.67 -13.01 -9.52
CA GLU A 4 -5.81 -13.83 -9.08
C GLU A 4 -5.42 -14.86 -8.02
N ASN A 5 -4.14 -15.27 -8.00
CA ASN A 5 -3.61 -16.26 -7.06
C ASN A 5 -2.95 -15.64 -5.83
N ILE A 6 -2.85 -14.31 -5.74
CA ILE A 6 -2.33 -13.61 -4.57
C ILE A 6 -3.46 -13.42 -3.56
N ASN A 7 -3.40 -14.13 -2.45
CA ASN A 7 -4.34 -13.99 -1.33
C ASN A 7 -3.73 -13.27 -0.13
N GLY A 8 -2.41 -13.17 -0.10
CA GLY A 8 -1.67 -12.45 0.92
C GLY A 8 -0.23 -12.17 0.50
N PRO A 9 0.53 -11.41 1.31
CA PRO A 9 1.93 -11.06 1.01
C PRO A 9 2.85 -12.27 0.84
N GLU A 10 2.55 -13.38 1.50
CA GLU A 10 3.31 -14.62 1.40
C GLU A 10 3.28 -15.25 0.01
N ASP A 11 2.23 -14.98 -0.77
CA ASP A 11 2.15 -15.46 -2.15
C ASP A 11 3.05 -14.65 -3.09
N VAL A 12 3.24 -13.37 -2.81
CA VAL A 12 4.18 -12.52 -3.56
C VAL A 12 5.61 -13.04 -3.45
N LYS A 13 5.99 -13.52 -2.27
CA LYS A 13 7.35 -14.05 -1.98
C LYS A 13 7.68 -15.36 -2.73
N LYS A 14 6.67 -16.05 -3.25
CA LYS A 14 6.85 -17.29 -4.02
C LYS A 14 7.14 -17.04 -5.50
N LEU A 15 6.98 -15.81 -5.97
CA LEU A 15 7.15 -15.45 -7.37
C LEU A 15 8.62 -15.19 -7.71
N SER A 16 9.03 -15.60 -8.93
CA SER A 16 10.33 -15.22 -9.50
C SER A 16 10.33 -13.75 -9.93
N GLU A 17 11.50 -13.19 -10.18
CA GLU A 17 11.65 -11.80 -10.64
C GLU A 17 10.84 -11.53 -11.92
N ASP A 18 10.89 -12.43 -12.91
CA ASP A 18 10.10 -12.31 -14.13
C ASP A 18 8.60 -12.31 -13.85
N GLN A 19 8.16 -13.15 -12.91
CA GLN A 19 6.76 -13.22 -12.51
C GLN A 19 6.31 -11.96 -11.74
N LEU A 20 7.19 -11.35 -10.95
CA LEU A 20 6.91 -10.08 -10.27
C LEU A 20 6.73 -8.93 -11.27
N ASN A 21 7.51 -8.92 -12.36
CA ASN A 21 7.33 -7.95 -13.44
C ASN A 21 5.97 -8.11 -14.13
N VAL A 22 5.55 -9.34 -14.39
CA VAL A 22 4.20 -9.63 -14.95
C VAL A 22 3.11 -9.22 -13.96
N LEU A 23 3.28 -9.53 -12.67
CA LEU A 23 2.35 -9.10 -11.62
C LEU A 23 2.18 -7.57 -11.59
N ALA A 24 3.27 -6.82 -11.77
CA ALA A 24 3.20 -5.36 -11.80
C ALA A 24 2.33 -4.84 -12.96
N GLU A 25 2.46 -5.44 -14.14
CA GLU A 25 1.60 -5.07 -15.29
C GLU A 25 0.13 -5.47 -15.06
N GLU A 26 -0.13 -6.65 -14.49
CA GLU A 26 -1.49 -7.10 -14.17
C GLU A 26 -2.17 -6.17 -13.14
N ILE A 27 -1.42 -5.68 -12.15
CA ILE A 27 -1.91 -4.69 -11.18
C ILE A 27 -2.25 -3.38 -11.90
N ARG A 28 -1.37 -2.89 -12.79
CA ARG A 28 -1.63 -1.67 -13.57
C ARG A 28 -2.87 -1.78 -14.43
N ASP A 29 -3.04 -2.88 -15.13
CA ASP A 29 -4.20 -3.13 -15.98
C ASP A 29 -5.50 -3.14 -15.18
N SER A 30 -5.48 -3.76 -14.00
CA SER A 30 -6.63 -3.81 -13.10
C SER A 30 -6.97 -2.42 -12.55
N LEU A 31 -5.96 -1.67 -12.13
CA LEU A 31 -6.12 -0.28 -11.68
C LEU A 31 -6.67 0.61 -12.81
N LEU A 32 -6.15 0.47 -14.04
CA LEU A 32 -6.64 1.23 -15.18
C LEU A 32 -8.12 0.95 -15.45
N LYS A 33 -8.52 -0.31 -15.45
CA LYS A 33 -9.92 -0.71 -15.65
C LYS A 33 -10.84 -0.14 -14.57
N LYS A 34 -10.50 -0.34 -13.28
CA LYS A 34 -11.28 0.19 -12.17
C LYS A 34 -11.37 1.71 -12.22
N LEU A 35 -10.23 2.40 -12.30
CA LEU A 35 -10.18 3.85 -12.17
C LEU A 35 -10.79 4.58 -13.35
N SER A 36 -10.75 4.01 -14.55
CA SER A 36 -11.42 4.59 -15.73
C SER A 36 -12.95 4.54 -15.64
N LYS A 37 -13.51 3.55 -14.93
CA LYS A 37 -14.96 3.37 -14.79
C LYS A 37 -15.51 3.99 -13.51
N HIS A 38 -14.79 3.84 -12.40
CA HIS A 38 -15.26 4.11 -11.05
C HIS A 38 -14.62 5.36 -10.43
N GLY A 39 -13.49 5.82 -11.00
CA GLY A 39 -12.72 6.92 -10.41
C GLY A 39 -11.81 6.47 -9.27
N GLY A 40 -11.08 7.45 -8.69
CA GLY A 40 -10.13 7.22 -7.62
C GLY A 40 -8.77 7.86 -7.88
N HIS A 41 -7.74 7.43 -7.12
CA HIS A 41 -6.40 8.00 -7.18
C HIS A 41 -5.54 7.31 -8.23
N PHE A 42 -5.37 7.92 -9.39
CA PHE A 42 -4.67 7.32 -10.54
C PHE A 42 -3.14 7.39 -10.40
N GLY A 43 -2.56 8.58 -10.56
CA GLY A 43 -1.11 8.79 -10.61
C GLY A 43 -0.34 8.21 -9.41
N PRO A 44 -0.76 8.49 -8.17
CA PRO A 44 -0.07 7.97 -6.99
C PRO A 44 0.04 6.45 -6.92
N ASN A 45 -0.98 5.74 -7.38
CA ASN A 45 -0.99 4.27 -7.36
C ASN A 45 -0.14 3.66 -8.46
N PHE A 46 -0.18 4.21 -9.67
CA PHE A 46 0.64 3.75 -10.79
C PHE A 46 2.14 3.90 -10.51
N GLY A 47 2.54 4.98 -9.84
CA GLY A 47 3.93 5.20 -9.45
C GLY A 47 4.43 4.34 -8.27
N MET A 48 3.54 3.56 -7.64
CA MET A 48 3.86 2.78 -6.45
C MET A 48 3.78 1.28 -6.65
N VAL A 49 3.47 0.79 -7.84
CA VAL A 49 3.23 -0.65 -8.06
C VAL A 49 4.46 -1.47 -7.70
N GLU A 50 5.60 -1.24 -8.35
CA GLU A 50 6.83 -2.00 -8.11
C GLU A 50 7.35 -1.81 -6.68
N ALA A 51 7.31 -0.60 -6.17
CA ALA A 51 7.75 -0.32 -4.81
C ALA A 51 6.90 -1.08 -3.78
N THR A 52 5.59 -1.18 -4.01
CA THR A 52 4.69 -1.93 -3.13
C THR A 52 4.94 -3.44 -3.23
N ILE A 53 5.12 -3.97 -4.44
CA ILE A 53 5.50 -5.37 -4.65
C ILE A 53 6.81 -5.67 -3.91
N ALA A 54 7.84 -4.83 -4.08
CA ALA A 54 9.14 -5.00 -3.43
C ALA A 54 9.02 -4.97 -1.90
N MET A 55 8.21 -4.05 -1.34
CA MET A 55 7.97 -4.02 0.11
C MET A 55 7.35 -5.33 0.60
N HIS A 56 6.33 -5.86 -0.08
CA HIS A 56 5.70 -7.12 0.30
C HIS A 56 6.56 -8.36 0.01
N TYR A 57 7.50 -8.25 -0.93
CA TYR A 57 8.49 -9.31 -1.17
C TYR A 57 9.53 -9.39 -0.04
N VAL A 58 9.98 -8.23 0.48
CA VAL A 58 11.05 -8.16 1.48
C VAL A 58 10.52 -8.27 2.91
N PHE A 59 9.45 -7.53 3.23
CA PHE A 59 8.92 -7.42 4.60
C PHE A 59 7.77 -8.41 4.86
N GLU A 60 7.53 -8.71 6.13
CA GLU A 60 6.51 -9.66 6.61
C GLU A 60 5.30 -8.91 7.19
N SER A 61 4.48 -8.29 6.33
CA SER A 61 3.25 -7.65 6.80
C SER A 61 2.22 -8.72 7.22
N PRO A 62 1.49 -8.55 8.36
CA PRO A 62 1.38 -7.35 9.20
C PRO A 62 2.39 -7.27 10.36
N LYS A 63 3.28 -8.27 10.53
CA LYS A 63 4.33 -8.24 11.56
C LYS A 63 5.25 -7.03 11.36
N ASP A 64 5.75 -6.83 10.14
CA ASP A 64 6.37 -5.59 9.71
C ASP A 64 5.29 -4.59 9.33
N LYS A 65 5.30 -3.42 9.96
CA LYS A 65 4.22 -2.43 9.83
C LYS A 65 4.56 -1.40 8.76
N ILE A 66 3.75 -1.35 7.70
CA ILE A 66 3.91 -0.39 6.60
C ILE A 66 2.92 0.75 6.80
N VAL A 67 3.40 1.97 6.90
CA VAL A 67 2.59 3.18 7.04
C VAL A 67 2.70 4.01 5.77
N TYR A 68 1.58 4.30 5.15
CA TYR A 68 1.51 5.11 3.92
C TYR A 68 1.11 6.55 4.26
N ASP A 69 1.95 7.53 3.89
CA ASP A 69 1.59 8.94 4.02
C ASP A 69 0.40 9.29 3.12
N VAL A 70 -0.59 10.02 3.62
CA VAL A 70 -1.90 10.24 2.95
C VAL A 70 -2.67 8.95 2.74
N SER A 71 -2.00 7.88 2.37
CA SER A 71 -2.47 6.53 2.01
C SER A 71 -3.32 6.41 0.73
N HIS A 72 -3.41 7.46 -0.08
CA HIS A 72 -4.09 7.46 -1.38
C HIS A 72 -3.36 6.63 -2.46
N GLN A 73 -2.13 6.19 -2.20
CA GLN A 73 -1.30 5.33 -3.03
C GLN A 73 -1.27 3.87 -2.54
N SER A 74 -2.28 3.46 -1.77
CA SER A 74 -2.33 2.13 -1.12
C SER A 74 -3.09 1.06 -1.92
N TYR A 75 -3.53 1.33 -3.15
CA TYR A 75 -4.30 0.34 -3.92
C TYR A 75 -3.51 -0.94 -4.23
N PRO A 76 -2.25 -0.87 -4.71
CA PRO A 76 -1.44 -2.08 -4.87
C PRO A 76 -1.26 -2.85 -3.55
N HIS A 77 -1.09 -2.15 -2.42
CA HIS A 77 -1.03 -2.77 -1.10
C HIS A 77 -2.34 -3.52 -0.77
N LYS A 78 -3.49 -2.91 -1.02
CA LYS A 78 -4.78 -3.57 -0.81
C LYS A 78 -4.92 -4.83 -1.67
N MET A 79 -4.51 -4.76 -2.94
CA MET A 79 -4.55 -5.91 -3.85
C MET A 79 -3.68 -7.06 -3.35
N LEU A 80 -2.49 -6.77 -2.80
CA LEU A 80 -1.55 -7.78 -2.30
C LEU A 80 -1.84 -8.28 -0.88
N THR A 81 -2.83 -7.69 -0.21
CA THR A 81 -3.23 -8.01 1.17
C THR A 81 -4.68 -8.50 1.27
N GLY A 82 -5.11 -9.30 0.30
CA GLY A 82 -6.38 -10.03 0.32
C GLY A 82 -7.60 -9.26 -0.18
N ARG A 83 -7.45 -8.04 -0.69
CA ARG A 83 -8.56 -7.20 -1.18
C ARG A 83 -8.54 -7.00 -2.70
N LYS A 84 -7.89 -7.91 -3.44
CA LYS A 84 -7.74 -7.82 -4.90
C LYS A 84 -9.08 -7.77 -5.64
N ASP A 85 -10.10 -8.48 -5.14
CA ASP A 85 -11.40 -8.59 -5.79
C ASP A 85 -12.06 -7.22 -5.97
N ALA A 86 -11.84 -6.31 -5.02
CA ALA A 86 -12.27 -4.92 -5.12
C ALA A 86 -11.58 -4.11 -6.26
N PHE A 87 -10.63 -4.70 -6.97
CA PHE A 87 -9.95 -4.10 -8.10
C PHE A 87 -10.09 -4.91 -9.39
N LEU A 88 -10.44 -6.19 -9.28
CA LEU A 88 -10.59 -7.10 -10.41
C LEU A 88 -12.02 -7.17 -10.93
N TYR A 89 -13.01 -7.09 -10.04
CA TYR A 89 -14.42 -7.31 -10.35
C TYR A 89 -15.28 -6.09 -10.06
N GLU A 90 -16.10 -5.68 -11.01
CA GLU A 90 -16.89 -4.43 -10.93
C GLU A 90 -17.89 -4.42 -9.77
N GLU A 91 -18.48 -5.56 -9.46
CA GLU A 91 -19.41 -5.73 -8.33
C GLU A 91 -18.78 -5.51 -6.95
N HIS A 92 -17.43 -5.54 -6.86
CA HIS A 92 -16.66 -5.36 -5.64
C HIS A 92 -15.96 -4.00 -5.53
N TYR A 93 -16.12 -3.11 -6.53
CA TYR A 93 -15.38 -1.85 -6.58
C TYR A 93 -15.60 -0.94 -5.37
N ASP A 94 -16.75 -1.05 -4.69
CA ASP A 94 -17.10 -0.28 -3.52
C ASP A 94 -16.73 -0.95 -2.17
N ASP A 95 -16.17 -2.16 -2.19
CA ASP A 95 -15.85 -2.92 -0.98
C ASP A 95 -14.64 -2.34 -0.21
N VAL A 96 -13.89 -1.44 -0.81
CA VAL A 96 -12.73 -0.81 -0.19
C VAL A 96 -12.76 0.71 -0.31
N SER A 97 -12.26 1.38 0.71
CA SER A 97 -12.08 2.84 0.66
C SER A 97 -10.86 3.23 -0.18
N GLY A 98 -10.82 4.52 -0.57
CA GLY A 98 -9.68 5.08 -1.30
C GLY A 98 -8.42 5.33 -0.46
N TYR A 99 -8.42 4.93 0.82
CA TYR A 99 -7.36 5.17 1.80
C TYR A 99 -7.12 3.91 2.65
N SER A 100 -5.99 3.88 3.38
CA SER A 100 -5.73 2.86 4.40
C SER A 100 -6.83 2.88 5.46
N ASN A 101 -7.31 1.68 5.83
CA ASN A 101 -8.42 1.55 6.77
C ASN A 101 -8.27 0.26 7.60
N PRO A 102 -7.97 0.37 8.90
CA PRO A 102 -7.84 -0.78 9.80
C PRO A 102 -9.09 -1.66 9.94
N ARG A 103 -10.26 -1.15 9.53
CA ARG A 103 -11.48 -1.95 9.51
C ARG A 103 -11.59 -2.90 8.32
N GLU A 104 -10.77 -2.67 7.29
CA GLU A 104 -10.73 -3.52 6.09
C GLU A 104 -9.71 -4.64 6.22
N SER A 105 -8.58 -4.39 6.90
CA SER A 105 -7.48 -5.34 6.97
C SER A 105 -6.54 -5.08 8.14
N GLU A 106 -6.00 -6.15 8.72
CA GLU A 106 -4.95 -6.08 9.75
C GLU A 106 -3.61 -5.51 9.21
N HIS A 107 -3.45 -5.46 7.90
CA HIS A 107 -2.29 -4.87 7.25
C HIS A 107 -2.34 -3.34 7.21
N ASP A 108 -3.48 -2.73 7.52
CA ASP A 108 -3.69 -1.28 7.57
C ASP A 108 -3.68 -0.84 9.05
N HIS A 109 -2.72 -0.02 9.45
CA HIS A 109 -2.54 0.33 10.87
C HIS A 109 -3.25 1.61 11.28
N PHE A 110 -3.56 2.49 10.34
CA PHE A 110 -4.19 3.79 10.59
C PHE A 110 -5.16 4.17 9.47
N THR A 111 -6.18 4.93 9.81
CA THR A 111 -6.96 5.69 8.83
C THR A 111 -6.24 7.02 8.60
N ILE A 112 -5.64 7.18 7.43
CA ILE A 112 -4.83 8.35 7.06
C ILE A 112 -5.42 8.96 5.79
N GLY A 113 -5.48 10.29 5.74
CA GLY A 113 -5.89 11.05 4.56
C GLY A 113 -5.15 12.40 4.48
N HIS A 114 -4.35 12.75 5.49
CA HIS A 114 -3.61 14.01 5.55
C HIS A 114 -2.11 13.78 5.29
N THR A 115 -1.50 14.70 4.55
CA THR A 115 -0.07 14.68 4.25
C THR A 115 0.79 14.92 5.49
N SER A 116 2.01 14.37 5.48
CA SER A 116 3.05 14.57 6.51
C SER A 116 2.70 14.03 7.90
N THR A 117 1.78 13.07 8.00
CA THR A 117 1.41 12.43 9.27
C THR A 117 2.10 11.08 9.48
N SER A 118 2.54 10.43 8.40
CA SER A 118 3.09 9.08 8.45
C SER A 118 4.35 8.94 9.31
N ILE A 119 5.25 9.93 9.28
CA ILE A 119 6.49 9.92 10.07
C ILE A 119 6.18 9.82 11.57
N SER A 120 5.28 10.67 12.07
CA SER A 120 4.89 10.67 13.48
C SER A 120 4.21 9.36 13.89
N LEU A 121 3.35 8.83 13.02
CA LEU A 121 2.65 7.56 13.24
C LEU A 121 3.62 6.37 13.23
N ALA A 122 4.52 6.32 12.24
CA ALA A 122 5.55 5.29 12.16
C ALA A 122 6.51 5.34 13.37
N LEU A 123 6.91 6.55 13.79
CA LEU A 123 7.73 6.72 14.99
C LEU A 123 7.00 6.21 16.25
N GLY A 124 5.70 6.50 16.37
CA GLY A 124 4.87 5.99 17.47
C GLY A 124 4.82 4.46 17.50
N LEU A 125 4.64 3.82 16.34
CA LEU A 125 4.68 2.35 16.22
C LEU A 125 6.06 1.78 16.58
N ALA A 126 7.14 2.41 16.11
CA ALA A 126 8.50 1.96 16.42
C ALA A 126 8.79 2.06 17.92
N LYS A 127 8.39 3.16 18.56
CA LYS A 127 8.50 3.32 20.03
C LYS A 127 7.66 2.31 20.80
N ALA A 128 6.43 2.05 20.37
CA ALA A 128 5.59 1.05 20.99
C ALA A 128 6.17 -0.36 20.89
N ARG A 129 6.72 -0.72 19.70
CA ARG A 129 7.45 -1.97 19.48
C ARG A 129 8.62 -2.11 20.45
N ASP A 130 9.47 -1.06 20.56
CA ASP A 130 10.66 -1.09 21.42
C ASP A 130 10.27 -1.22 22.91
N LEU A 131 9.23 -0.52 23.35
CA LEU A 131 8.73 -0.60 24.73
C LEU A 131 8.11 -1.95 25.09
N LYS A 132 7.55 -2.64 24.09
CA LYS A 132 6.97 -3.98 24.25
C LYS A 132 7.97 -5.10 24.00
N GLU A 133 9.20 -4.76 23.65
CA GLU A 133 10.24 -5.73 23.24
C GLU A 133 9.78 -6.64 22.09
N GLU A 134 8.90 -6.14 21.22
CA GLU A 134 8.42 -6.84 20.03
C GLU A 134 9.47 -6.78 18.90
N ASN A 135 9.48 -7.81 18.05
CA ASN A 135 10.29 -7.85 16.83
C ASN A 135 9.45 -7.39 15.63
N GLY A 136 10.11 -6.86 14.63
CA GLY A 136 9.50 -6.40 13.38
C GLY A 136 10.03 -5.04 12.97
N ASN A 137 9.82 -4.70 11.70
CA ASN A 137 10.21 -3.41 11.15
C ASN A 137 9.00 -2.47 11.12
N VAL A 138 9.29 -1.17 11.15
CA VAL A 138 8.28 -0.14 10.85
C VAL A 138 8.78 0.66 9.66
N ILE A 139 8.03 0.60 8.58
CA ILE A 139 8.35 1.18 7.29
C ILE A 139 7.46 2.40 7.08
N ASP A 140 8.05 3.57 6.93
CA ASP A 140 7.35 4.79 6.55
C ASP A 140 7.46 4.99 5.03
N ARG A 141 6.32 4.98 4.34
CA ARG A 141 6.24 5.37 2.94
C ARG A 141 5.75 6.81 2.84
N LYS A 142 6.70 7.73 2.92
CA LYS A 142 6.42 9.16 2.81
C LYS A 142 5.98 9.52 1.38
N SER A 143 4.91 10.31 1.28
CA SER A 143 4.54 10.98 0.04
C SER A 143 5.55 12.09 -0.25
N THR A 144 6.22 12.02 -1.40
CA THR A 144 7.08 13.10 -1.86
C THR A 144 6.23 14.18 -2.52
N ARG A 145 5.55 14.98 -1.72
CA ARG A 145 5.10 16.27 -2.21
C ARG A 145 6.34 17.15 -2.23
N LEU A 146 6.75 17.62 -3.41
CA LEU A 146 7.67 18.74 -3.51
C LEU A 146 7.05 19.89 -2.72
N ASN A 147 7.59 20.11 -1.54
CA ASN A 147 7.01 21.06 -0.62
C ASN A 147 7.37 22.46 -1.09
N SER A 148 6.43 23.13 -1.72
CA SER A 148 6.54 24.56 -1.98
C SER A 148 6.69 25.41 -0.70
N SER A 149 6.45 24.83 0.48
CA SER A 149 6.63 25.52 1.77
C SER A 149 8.09 25.66 2.21
N HIS A 150 9.05 24.96 1.60
CA HIS A 150 10.49 25.21 1.86
C HIS A 150 11.06 26.47 1.19
N ARG A 151 10.23 27.23 0.45
CA ARG A 151 10.62 28.54 -0.13
C ARG A 151 10.40 29.74 0.80
N CYS A 152 9.93 29.55 2.00
CA CYS A 152 9.65 30.63 2.93
C CYS A 152 10.64 30.75 4.08
N ILE A 153 11.90 30.34 3.88
CA ILE A 153 13.00 30.67 4.80
C ILE A 153 14.12 31.29 3.96
N SER A 154 13.99 32.54 3.71
CA SER A 154 15.09 33.42 3.36
C SER A 154 14.94 34.69 4.18
#